data_7c5992557a49c55d83c8dfd467e3fc58
#
_entry.id   7c5992557a49c55d83c8dfd467e3fc58
#
_cell.length_a   1.000
_cell.length_b   1.000
_cell.length_c   1.000
_cell.angle_alpha   90.00
_cell.angle_beta   90.00
_cell.angle_gamma   90.00
#
_symmetry.space_group_name_H-M   'P 1'
#
loop_
_entity.id
_entity.type
_entity.pdbx_description
1 polymer ?
#
loop_
_entity_poly.entity_id
_entity_poly.type
_entity_poly.pdbx_seq_one_letter_code
_entity_poly.pdbx_strand_id
1 'polypeptide(L)'
;FIENALNSYCEISVREAGTADFVERITGKRPKICIDPTLLLEEEEWRLLVGSKPIISEDYMLFYSPFPTKEQCSELLLLSKRTGLKVILTTPNGTFRLIHKKSIKYHINVGPIEFLNLIRHAQFVISGSFHAVVFSIIFARPFYAIDGMSDNRVSSLLKLTKMECYAVRPNTIKDPDSCREDFNKAKQIILTAKEDSMLFLKSALV
;
A
#
# COMPACT_ATOMS: atom_id res chain seq x y z
N PHE A 1 16.40 -24.69 12.40
CA PHE A 1 15.04 -24.97 11.87
C PHE A 1 14.77 -24.19 10.58
N ILE A 2 14.92 -22.86 10.58
CA ILE A 2 14.66 -21.99 9.39
C ILE A 2 15.56 -22.36 8.23
N GLU A 3 16.85 -22.58 8.46
CA GLU A 3 17.83 -22.95 7.44
C GLU A 3 17.43 -24.26 6.73
N ASN A 4 17.10 -25.30 7.51
CA ASN A 4 16.69 -26.59 6.95
C ASN A 4 15.38 -26.46 6.15
N ALA A 5 14.44 -25.66 6.62
CA ALA A 5 13.20 -25.41 5.91
C ALA A 5 13.44 -24.68 4.58
N LEU A 6 14.25 -23.63 4.58
CA LEU A 6 14.57 -22.89 3.36
C LEU A 6 15.35 -23.76 2.35
N ASN A 7 16.28 -24.57 2.83
CA ASN A 7 17.07 -25.47 1.97
C ASN A 7 16.25 -26.65 1.40
N SER A 8 15.04 -26.90 1.90
CA SER A 8 14.15 -27.93 1.34
C SER A 8 13.35 -27.45 0.12
N TYR A 9 13.32 -26.16 -0.17
CA TYR A 9 12.65 -25.64 -1.35
C TYR A 9 13.57 -25.72 -2.57
N CYS A 10 13.02 -26.11 -3.73
CA CYS A 10 13.73 -26.11 -4.99
C CYS A 10 14.04 -24.70 -5.45
N GLU A 11 13.05 -23.80 -5.33
CA GLU A 11 13.15 -22.41 -5.71
C GLU A 11 12.58 -21.50 -4.61
N ILE A 12 13.20 -20.33 -4.43
CA ILE A 12 12.76 -19.33 -3.46
C ILE A 12 12.66 -17.98 -4.14
N SER A 13 11.54 -17.32 -3.98
CA SER A 13 11.40 -15.90 -4.29
C SER A 13 10.98 -15.09 -3.08
N VAL A 14 11.39 -13.84 -3.08
CA VAL A 14 11.05 -12.85 -2.06
C VAL A 14 10.66 -11.54 -2.73
N ARG A 15 9.98 -10.65 -2.03
CA ARG A 15 9.48 -9.40 -2.64
C ARG A 15 10.32 -8.17 -2.35
N GLU A 16 11.35 -8.28 -1.52
CA GLU A 16 12.22 -7.17 -1.15
C GLU A 16 13.68 -7.59 -0.92
N ALA A 17 14.60 -6.66 -1.17
CA ALA A 17 16.05 -6.92 -1.10
C ALA A 17 16.51 -7.34 0.30
N GLY A 18 15.96 -6.70 1.37
CA GLY A 18 16.35 -7.07 2.73
C GLY A 18 16.02 -8.51 3.11
N THR A 19 14.91 -9.06 2.60
CA THR A 19 14.59 -10.48 2.76
C THR A 19 15.48 -11.36 1.90
N ALA A 20 15.86 -10.89 0.69
CA ALA A 20 16.81 -11.62 -0.15
C ALA A 20 18.18 -11.77 0.54
N ASP A 21 18.70 -10.69 1.12
CA ASP A 21 19.97 -10.70 1.85
C ASP A 21 19.91 -11.63 3.09
N PHE A 22 18.76 -11.67 3.76
CA PHE A 22 18.54 -12.58 4.89
C PHE A 22 18.57 -14.06 4.44
N VAL A 23 17.83 -14.39 3.37
CA VAL A 23 17.79 -15.77 2.83
C VAL A 23 19.16 -16.20 2.33
N GLU A 24 19.85 -15.36 1.57
CA GLU A 24 21.20 -15.62 1.06
C GLU A 24 22.19 -15.91 2.19
N ARG A 25 22.15 -15.13 3.27
CA ARG A 25 23.02 -15.33 4.43
C ARG A 25 22.78 -16.68 5.12
N ILE A 26 21.55 -17.18 5.11
CA ILE A 26 21.19 -18.45 5.77
C ILE A 26 21.46 -19.65 4.85
N THR A 27 21.12 -19.54 3.57
CA THR A 27 21.16 -20.69 2.64
C THR A 27 22.39 -20.70 1.73
N GLY A 28 23.14 -19.60 1.67
CA GLY A 28 24.21 -19.41 0.69
C GLY A 28 23.72 -19.19 -0.74
N LYS A 29 22.38 -19.14 -0.96
CA LYS A 29 21.76 -18.94 -2.27
C LYS A 29 20.91 -17.67 -2.25
N ARG A 30 21.14 -16.78 -3.23
CA ARG A 30 20.34 -15.56 -3.37
C ARG A 30 19.00 -15.88 -4.03
N PRO A 31 17.87 -15.63 -3.36
CA PRO A 31 16.55 -15.86 -3.94
C PRO A 31 16.25 -14.83 -5.03
N LYS A 32 15.34 -15.16 -5.94
CA LYS A 32 14.81 -14.21 -6.92
C LYS A 32 13.97 -13.16 -6.21
N ILE A 33 14.16 -11.89 -6.55
CA ILE A 33 13.25 -10.84 -6.10
C ILE A 33 12.11 -10.75 -7.12
N CYS A 34 10.88 -11.03 -6.67
CA CYS A 34 9.66 -10.91 -7.44
C CYS A 34 8.78 -9.82 -6.84
N ILE A 35 7.93 -9.18 -7.63
CA ILE A 35 6.95 -8.21 -7.11
C ILE A 35 5.91 -8.91 -6.24
N ASP A 36 5.23 -8.13 -5.40
CA ASP A 36 4.14 -8.66 -4.57
C ASP A 36 3.03 -9.28 -5.45
N PRO A 37 2.45 -10.44 -5.08
CA PRO A 37 1.41 -11.11 -5.87
C PRO A 37 0.22 -10.22 -6.22
N THR A 38 -0.11 -9.22 -5.42
CA THR A 38 -1.19 -8.27 -5.72
C THR A 38 -0.91 -7.40 -6.95
N LEU A 39 0.35 -7.26 -7.35
CA LEU A 39 0.78 -6.55 -8.55
C LEU A 39 0.82 -7.44 -9.81
N LEU A 40 0.54 -8.74 -9.68
CA LEU A 40 0.45 -9.67 -10.82
C LEU A 40 -0.88 -9.57 -11.56
N LEU A 41 -1.93 -9.04 -10.91
CA LEU A 41 -3.21 -8.75 -11.55
C LEU A 41 -3.23 -7.32 -12.11
N GLU A 42 -3.96 -7.16 -13.21
CA GLU A 42 -4.17 -5.85 -13.84
C GLU A 42 -5.18 -5.01 -13.05
N GLU A 43 -5.12 -3.69 -13.21
CA GLU A 43 -6.09 -2.78 -12.59
C GLU A 43 -7.53 -3.17 -12.91
N GLU A 44 -7.80 -3.59 -14.16
CA GLU A 44 -9.15 -3.94 -14.58
C GLU A 44 -9.68 -5.20 -13.87
N GLU A 45 -8.84 -6.20 -13.64
CA GLU A 45 -9.21 -7.39 -12.88
C GLU A 45 -9.59 -7.02 -11.45
N TRP A 46 -8.84 -6.12 -10.81
CA TRP A 46 -9.18 -5.59 -9.49
C TRP A 46 -10.47 -4.77 -9.52
N ARG A 47 -10.69 -3.97 -10.57
CA ARG A 47 -11.93 -3.20 -10.75
C ARG A 47 -13.16 -4.07 -10.87
N LEU A 48 -13.07 -5.17 -11.59
CA LEU A 48 -14.16 -6.16 -11.71
C LEU A 48 -14.50 -6.79 -10.36
N LEU A 49 -13.48 -7.18 -9.59
CA LEU A 49 -13.65 -7.77 -8.26
C LEU A 49 -14.29 -6.80 -7.27
N VAL A 50 -13.87 -5.55 -7.28
CA VAL A 50 -14.34 -4.51 -6.33
C VAL A 50 -15.73 -3.98 -6.70
N GLY A 51 -16.11 -4.04 -7.97
CA GLY A 51 -17.34 -3.44 -8.49
C GLY A 51 -17.22 -1.92 -8.67
N SER A 52 -18.15 -1.34 -9.43
CA SER A 52 -18.12 0.07 -9.81
C SER A 52 -18.80 1.00 -8.80
N LYS A 53 -19.69 0.47 -7.94
CA LYS A 53 -20.49 1.28 -7.03
C LYS A 53 -19.69 1.62 -5.77
N PRO A 54 -19.50 2.93 -5.43
CA PRO A 54 -18.84 3.31 -4.20
C PRO A 54 -19.68 2.96 -2.97
N ILE A 55 -19.02 2.49 -1.91
CA ILE A 55 -19.65 2.25 -0.61
C ILE A 55 -20.03 3.58 0.04
N ILE A 56 -19.21 4.62 -0.20
CA ILE A 56 -19.40 5.97 0.31
C ILE A 56 -19.57 6.88 -0.89
N SER A 57 -20.70 7.58 -0.98
CA SER A 57 -21.06 8.45 -2.11
C SER A 57 -20.50 9.88 -2.02
N GLU A 58 -20.10 10.32 -0.83
CA GLU A 58 -19.49 11.64 -0.62
C GLU A 58 -17.97 11.57 -0.90
N ASP A 59 -17.38 12.71 -1.27
CA ASP A 59 -15.91 12.82 -1.40
C ASP A 59 -15.24 12.70 -0.04
N TYR A 60 -14.19 11.89 0.03
CA TYR A 60 -13.49 11.62 1.28
C TYR A 60 -12.00 11.38 1.09
N MET A 61 -11.30 11.52 2.17
CA MET A 61 -9.93 11.12 2.39
C MET A 61 -9.93 9.83 3.21
N LEU A 62 -9.31 8.77 2.69
CA LEU A 62 -9.19 7.52 3.41
C LEU A 62 -7.94 7.53 4.30
N PHE A 63 -8.11 7.27 5.58
CA PHE A 63 -7.01 6.96 6.48
C PHE A 63 -7.09 5.51 6.94
N TYR A 64 -6.04 4.74 6.64
CA TYR A 64 -5.89 3.38 7.12
C TYR A 64 -4.57 3.21 7.86
N SER A 65 -4.67 2.84 9.13
CA SER A 65 -3.52 2.48 9.95
C SER A 65 -3.90 1.34 10.90
N PRO A 66 -3.06 0.29 11.02
CA PRO A 66 -3.26 -0.74 12.04
C PRO A 66 -3.21 -0.20 13.46
N PHE A 67 -2.41 0.85 13.68
CA PHE A 67 -2.19 1.48 14.99
C PHE A 67 -2.15 3.00 14.83
N PRO A 68 -3.32 3.67 14.67
CA PRO A 68 -3.38 5.12 14.53
C PRO A 68 -2.93 5.81 15.82
N THR A 69 -2.11 6.87 15.70
CA THR A 69 -1.69 7.68 16.82
C THR A 69 -2.53 8.95 16.96
N LYS A 70 -2.48 9.60 18.15
CA LYS A 70 -3.17 10.88 18.36
C LYS A 70 -2.62 11.99 17.47
N GLU A 71 -1.32 11.98 17.25
CA GLU A 71 -0.60 12.92 16.38
C GLU A 71 -1.10 12.79 14.95
N GLN A 72 -1.12 11.58 14.40
CA GLN A 72 -1.66 11.30 13.07
C GLN A 72 -3.11 11.77 12.94
N CYS A 73 -3.96 11.49 13.94
CA CYS A 73 -5.34 11.94 13.92
C CYS A 73 -5.48 13.47 13.96
N SER A 74 -4.59 14.17 14.68
CA SER A 74 -4.58 15.64 14.74
C SER A 74 -4.22 16.25 13.39
N GLU A 75 -3.25 15.69 12.69
CA GLU A 75 -2.86 16.10 11.34
C GLU A 75 -3.96 15.87 10.31
N LEU A 76 -4.62 14.72 10.39
CA LEU A 76 -5.78 14.41 9.54
C LEU A 76 -6.89 15.44 9.70
N LEU A 77 -7.13 15.92 10.92
CA LEU A 77 -8.10 16.98 11.19
C LEU A 77 -7.69 18.31 10.56
N LEU A 78 -6.41 18.65 10.60
CA LEU A 78 -5.90 19.84 9.94
C LEU A 78 -6.02 19.73 8.43
N LEU A 79 -5.67 18.57 7.86
CA LEU A 79 -5.80 18.32 6.43
C LEU A 79 -7.27 18.34 5.98
N SER A 80 -8.18 17.71 6.75
CA SER A 80 -9.62 17.76 6.50
C SER A 80 -10.15 19.19 6.47
N LYS A 81 -9.70 20.05 7.37
CA LYS A 81 -10.10 21.47 7.37
C LYS A 81 -9.58 22.23 6.14
N ARG A 82 -8.37 21.92 5.68
CA ARG A 82 -7.75 22.58 4.52
C ARG A 82 -8.39 22.16 3.20
N THR A 83 -8.68 20.86 3.06
CA THR A 83 -9.21 20.28 1.82
C THR A 83 -10.74 20.28 1.75
N GLY A 84 -11.43 20.44 2.87
CA GLY A 84 -12.89 20.25 2.97
C GLY A 84 -13.33 18.79 2.93
N LEU A 85 -12.42 17.82 2.73
CA LEU A 85 -12.73 16.41 2.66
C LEU A 85 -13.00 15.83 4.05
N LYS A 86 -14.00 14.96 4.15
CA LYS A 86 -14.20 14.14 5.35
C LYS A 86 -13.15 13.06 5.43
N VAL A 87 -12.74 12.69 6.64
CA VAL A 87 -11.86 11.57 6.87
C VAL A 87 -12.69 10.31 7.13
N ILE A 88 -12.49 9.30 6.32
CA ILE A 88 -12.94 7.95 6.60
C ILE A 88 -11.76 7.22 7.22
N LEU A 89 -11.91 6.87 8.49
CA LEU A 89 -10.90 6.11 9.20
C LEU A 89 -11.31 4.64 9.26
N THR A 90 -10.46 3.76 8.75
CA THR A 90 -10.60 2.32 8.90
C THR A 90 -9.36 1.73 9.57
N THR A 91 -9.57 0.72 10.41
CA THR A 91 -8.51 0.01 11.13
C THR A 91 -8.98 -1.41 11.41
N PRO A 92 -8.09 -2.42 11.34
CA PRO A 92 -8.43 -3.79 11.69
C PRO A 92 -8.75 -3.95 13.18
N ASN A 93 -8.25 -3.05 14.01
CA ASN A 93 -8.47 -3.06 15.46
C ASN A 93 -9.57 -2.08 15.81
N GLY A 94 -10.83 -2.52 15.89
CA GLY A 94 -12.01 -1.71 16.17
C GLY A 94 -12.04 -0.95 17.52
N THR A 95 -10.94 -0.97 18.28
CA THR A 95 -10.82 -0.37 19.62
C THR A 95 -10.42 1.11 19.61
N PHE A 96 -10.04 1.68 18.47
CA PHE A 96 -9.57 3.06 18.40
C PHE A 96 -10.68 4.08 18.10
N ARG A 97 -11.52 4.38 19.09
CA ARG A 97 -12.34 5.59 19.08
C ARG A 97 -11.57 6.77 19.66
N LEU A 98 -10.42 7.11 19.05
CA LEU A 98 -9.53 8.12 19.62
C LEU A 98 -10.03 9.56 19.50
N ILE A 99 -10.92 9.87 18.56
CA ILE A 99 -11.38 11.24 18.33
C ILE A 99 -12.85 11.24 17.89
N HIS A 100 -13.74 11.74 18.73
CA HIS A 100 -15.12 12.05 18.36
C HIS A 100 -15.18 13.45 17.73
N LYS A 101 -14.96 13.56 16.42
CA LYS A 101 -15.15 14.81 15.68
C LYS A 101 -16.03 14.57 14.46
N LYS A 102 -16.92 15.52 14.14
CA LYS A 102 -17.87 15.43 13.00
C LYS A 102 -17.19 15.20 11.65
N SER A 103 -15.90 15.57 11.51
CA SER A 103 -15.11 15.40 10.28
C SER A 103 -14.46 14.02 10.14
N ILE A 104 -14.50 13.16 11.16
CA ILE A 104 -13.97 11.79 11.10
C ILE A 104 -15.13 10.82 11.24
N LYS A 105 -15.32 10.00 10.21
CA LYS A 105 -16.22 8.85 10.24
C LYS A 105 -15.40 7.57 10.39
N TYR A 106 -15.78 6.74 11.34
CA TYR A 106 -15.18 5.42 11.52
C TYR A 106 -15.93 4.40 10.68
N HIS A 107 -15.22 3.72 9.80
CA HIS A 107 -15.72 2.60 9.03
C HIS A 107 -14.96 1.34 9.48
N ILE A 108 -15.52 0.64 10.45
CA ILE A 108 -14.96 -0.54 11.08
C ILE A 108 -15.55 -1.82 10.48
N ASN A 109 -14.90 -2.96 10.69
CA ASN A 109 -15.31 -4.27 10.14
C ASN A 109 -15.31 -4.31 8.60
N VAL A 110 -14.29 -3.71 8.02
CA VAL A 110 -14.07 -3.66 6.57
C VAL A 110 -13.38 -4.93 6.12
N GLY A 111 -14.06 -5.70 5.26
CA GLY A 111 -13.46 -6.84 4.57
C GLY A 111 -12.53 -6.42 3.43
N PRO A 112 -11.82 -7.36 2.80
CA PRO A 112 -10.87 -7.03 1.74
C PRO A 112 -11.50 -6.27 0.56
N ILE A 113 -12.67 -6.68 0.10
CA ILE A 113 -13.36 -6.05 -1.04
C ILE A 113 -13.79 -4.62 -0.70
N GLU A 114 -14.37 -4.42 0.49
CA GLU A 114 -14.77 -3.09 0.96
C GLU A 114 -13.55 -2.18 1.14
N PHE A 115 -12.43 -2.72 1.64
CA PHE A 115 -11.18 -1.98 1.76
C PHE A 115 -10.67 -1.48 0.39
N LEU A 116 -10.67 -2.36 -0.60
CA LEU A 116 -10.28 -1.98 -1.97
C LEU A 116 -11.26 -0.97 -2.59
N ASN A 117 -12.56 -1.11 -2.31
CA ASN A 117 -13.56 -0.14 -2.75
C ASN A 117 -13.32 1.23 -2.13
N LEU A 118 -13.02 1.29 -0.83
CA LEU A 118 -12.68 2.53 -0.15
C LEU A 118 -11.42 3.19 -0.73
N ILE A 119 -10.38 2.43 -1.08
CA ILE A 119 -9.19 2.99 -1.74
C ILE A 119 -9.55 3.50 -3.13
N ARG A 120 -10.25 2.70 -3.92
CA ARG A 120 -10.59 3.01 -5.30
C ARG A 120 -11.39 4.31 -5.45
N HIS A 121 -12.25 4.61 -4.51
CA HIS A 121 -13.16 5.77 -4.56
C HIS A 121 -12.72 6.95 -3.67
N ALA A 122 -11.62 6.82 -2.93
CA ALA A 122 -11.05 7.93 -2.17
C ALA A 122 -10.52 9.03 -3.09
N GLN A 123 -10.67 10.29 -2.69
CA GLN A 123 -9.97 11.41 -3.33
C GLN A 123 -8.49 11.41 -2.97
N PHE A 124 -8.16 10.92 -1.77
CA PHE A 124 -6.81 10.85 -1.26
C PHE A 124 -6.68 9.73 -0.23
N VAL A 125 -5.55 9.01 -0.23
CA VAL A 125 -5.27 7.90 0.70
C VAL A 125 -4.08 8.26 1.58
N ILE A 126 -4.22 8.05 2.89
CA ILE A 126 -3.12 8.23 3.85
C ILE A 126 -2.97 6.93 4.62
N SER A 127 -1.80 6.32 4.57
CA SER A 127 -1.59 5.04 5.24
C SER A 127 -0.11 4.73 5.44
N GLY A 128 0.20 3.99 6.51
CA GLY A 128 1.49 3.30 6.68
C GLY A 128 1.47 1.84 6.18
N SER A 129 0.34 1.38 5.65
CA SER A 129 0.20 -0.02 5.20
C SER A 129 0.74 -0.21 3.79
N PHE A 130 1.56 -1.24 3.62
CA PHE A 130 2.09 -1.64 2.32
C PHE A 130 0.97 -1.86 1.28
N HIS A 131 -0.05 -2.64 1.60
CA HIS A 131 -1.13 -2.92 0.64
C HIS A 131 -2.00 -1.70 0.33
N ALA A 132 -2.17 -0.76 1.27
CA ALA A 132 -2.85 0.50 0.96
C ALA A 132 -2.07 1.32 -0.08
N VAL A 133 -0.73 1.34 0.02
CA VAL A 133 0.14 2.00 -0.97
C VAL A 133 0.07 1.27 -2.31
N VAL A 134 0.18 -0.06 -2.33
CA VAL A 134 0.06 -0.88 -3.55
C VAL A 134 -1.23 -0.58 -4.29
N PHE A 135 -2.37 -0.65 -3.61
CA PHE A 135 -3.66 -0.42 -4.26
C PHE A 135 -3.92 1.04 -4.62
N SER A 136 -3.31 1.99 -3.91
CA SER A 136 -3.31 3.39 -4.34
C SER A 136 -2.60 3.57 -5.68
N ILE A 137 -1.48 2.89 -5.89
CA ILE A 137 -0.77 2.90 -7.18
C ILE A 137 -1.60 2.19 -8.26
N ILE A 138 -2.16 1.01 -7.99
CA ILE A 138 -2.99 0.24 -8.93
C ILE A 138 -4.18 1.10 -9.41
N PHE A 139 -4.92 1.71 -8.49
CA PHE A 139 -6.09 2.53 -8.82
C PHE A 139 -5.76 3.98 -9.17
N ALA A 140 -4.49 4.34 -9.28
CA ALA A 140 -4.01 5.70 -9.55
C ALA A 140 -4.65 6.73 -8.59
N ARG A 141 -4.70 6.42 -7.30
CA ARG A 141 -5.20 7.33 -6.27
C ARG A 141 -4.04 8.08 -5.62
N PRO A 142 -4.11 9.41 -5.54
CA PRO A 142 -3.13 10.18 -4.78
C PRO A 142 -3.05 9.65 -3.35
N PHE A 143 -1.82 9.55 -2.80
CA PHE A 143 -1.64 8.98 -1.47
C PHE A 143 -0.46 9.61 -0.72
N TYR A 144 -0.40 9.39 0.58
CA TYR A 144 0.82 9.52 1.37
C TYR A 144 1.08 8.24 2.15
N ALA A 145 2.31 7.76 2.04
CA ALA A 145 2.84 6.65 2.82
C ALA A 145 3.50 7.20 4.10
N ILE A 146 2.76 7.18 5.22
CA ILE A 146 3.29 7.63 6.51
C ILE A 146 4.41 6.68 6.94
N ASP A 147 5.58 7.25 7.28
CA ASP A 147 6.79 6.52 7.61
C ASP A 147 7.19 5.47 6.57
N GLY A 148 6.74 5.65 5.33
CA GLY A 148 6.93 4.68 4.26
C GLY A 148 8.38 4.31 3.99
N MET A 149 9.33 5.22 4.22
CA MET A 149 10.76 4.91 4.05
C MET A 149 11.34 4.07 5.19
N SER A 150 10.64 3.93 6.31
CA SER A 150 11.04 3.10 7.45
C SER A 150 10.56 1.64 7.32
N ASP A 151 9.52 1.38 6.53
CA ASP A 151 9.07 0.03 6.17
C ASP A 151 9.80 -0.43 4.90
N ASN A 152 10.58 -1.50 4.99
CA ASN A 152 11.37 -2.02 3.87
C ASN A 152 10.52 -2.38 2.65
N ARG A 153 9.28 -2.84 2.84
CA ARG A 153 8.36 -3.22 1.76
C ARG A 153 7.87 -1.98 1.02
N VAL A 154 7.42 -0.97 1.77
CA VAL A 154 6.95 0.31 1.21
C VAL A 154 8.09 1.04 0.54
N SER A 155 9.24 1.16 1.20
CA SER A 155 10.41 1.86 0.64
C SER A 155 10.94 1.19 -0.63
N SER A 156 10.94 -0.15 -0.69
CA SER A 156 11.32 -0.89 -1.89
C SER A 156 10.36 -0.64 -3.05
N LEU A 157 9.06 -0.65 -2.78
CA LEU A 157 8.04 -0.36 -3.79
C LEU A 157 8.14 1.09 -4.30
N LEU A 158 8.24 2.07 -3.40
CA LEU A 158 8.37 3.47 -3.79
C LEU A 158 9.63 3.75 -4.60
N LYS A 159 10.76 3.15 -4.23
CA LYS A 159 12.01 3.23 -5.02
C LYS A 159 11.85 2.59 -6.38
N LEU A 160 11.27 1.38 -6.45
CA LEU A 160 11.01 0.70 -7.71
C LEU A 160 10.18 1.57 -8.66
N THR A 161 9.11 2.18 -8.14
CA THR A 161 8.15 2.97 -8.92
C THR A 161 8.56 4.43 -9.08
N LYS A 162 9.66 4.88 -8.47
CA LYS A 162 10.14 6.28 -8.42
C LYS A 162 9.13 7.23 -7.80
N MET A 163 8.43 6.75 -6.76
CA MET A 163 7.40 7.50 -6.05
C MET A 163 7.80 7.84 -4.60
N GLU A 164 9.08 8.01 -4.30
CA GLU A 164 9.58 8.29 -2.95
C GLU A 164 9.05 9.62 -2.39
N CYS A 165 8.68 10.58 -3.24
CA CYS A 165 8.08 11.85 -2.81
C CYS A 165 6.75 11.67 -2.05
N TYR A 166 6.07 10.53 -2.23
CA TYR A 166 4.84 10.18 -1.51
C TYR A 166 5.10 9.63 -0.10
N ALA A 167 6.35 9.32 0.26
CA ALA A 167 6.70 8.97 1.63
C ALA A 167 6.80 10.23 2.50
N VAL A 168 6.03 10.28 3.57
CA VAL A 168 5.98 11.41 4.49
C VAL A 168 6.21 10.97 5.93
N ARG A 169 6.82 11.84 6.73
CA ARG A 169 6.82 11.66 8.19
C ARG A 169 5.48 12.17 8.75
N PRO A 170 5.01 11.67 9.91
CA PRO A 170 3.75 12.10 10.49
C PRO A 170 3.66 13.63 10.48
N ASN A 171 4.44 14.44 10.95
CA ASN A 171 4.28 15.90 11.04
C ASN A 171 4.65 16.69 9.77
N THR A 172 4.73 16.04 8.62
CA THR A 172 5.15 16.69 7.35
C THR A 172 4.14 16.50 6.22
N ILE A 173 2.90 16.14 6.54
CA ILE A 173 1.86 15.97 5.52
C ILE A 173 1.57 17.32 4.87
N LYS A 174 1.98 17.45 3.61
CA LYS A 174 1.78 18.62 2.78
C LYS A 174 0.39 18.60 2.11
N ASP A 175 0.13 19.56 1.26
CA ASP A 175 -1.06 19.55 0.43
C ASP A 175 -1.06 18.30 -0.49
N PRO A 176 -2.20 17.60 -0.69
CA PRO A 176 -2.31 16.45 -1.58
C PRO A 176 -1.78 16.68 -2.99
N ASP A 177 -1.84 17.92 -3.48
CA ASP A 177 -1.36 18.30 -4.82
C ASP A 177 0.16 18.51 -4.90
N SER A 178 0.89 18.37 -3.81
CA SER A 178 2.33 18.64 -3.80
C SER A 178 3.19 17.57 -4.48
N CYS A 179 2.66 16.37 -4.67
CA CYS A 179 3.29 15.26 -5.39
C CYS A 179 2.49 14.96 -6.66
N ARG A 180 3.11 15.19 -7.81
CA ARG A 180 2.50 14.97 -9.14
C ARG A 180 3.29 13.93 -9.95
N GLU A 181 3.80 12.92 -9.27
CA GLU A 181 4.47 11.84 -9.97
C GLU A 181 3.50 11.09 -10.89
N ASP A 182 4.03 10.67 -12.03
CA ASP A 182 3.25 10.04 -13.09
C ASP A 182 2.93 8.59 -12.74
N PHE A 183 1.70 8.32 -12.31
CA PHE A 183 1.20 6.97 -12.06
C PHE A 183 1.33 6.07 -13.29
N ASN A 184 1.31 6.62 -14.51
CA ASN A 184 1.49 5.82 -15.72
C ASN A 184 2.92 5.29 -15.83
N LYS A 185 3.92 6.10 -15.47
CA LYS A 185 5.32 5.63 -15.39
C LYS A 185 5.47 4.53 -14.34
N ALA A 186 4.89 4.71 -13.16
CA ALA A 186 4.90 3.68 -12.11
C ALA A 186 4.27 2.38 -12.60
N LYS A 187 3.14 2.44 -13.28
CA LYS A 187 2.47 1.27 -13.87
C LYS A 187 3.35 0.58 -14.94
N GLN A 188 4.03 1.31 -15.80
CA GLN A 188 4.95 0.72 -16.79
C GLN A 188 6.11 -0.02 -16.12
N ILE A 189 6.70 0.55 -15.08
CA ILE A 189 7.75 -0.12 -14.30
C ILE A 189 7.22 -1.41 -13.65
N ILE A 190 6.02 -1.36 -13.08
CA ILE A 190 5.38 -2.54 -12.49
C ILE A 190 5.11 -3.61 -13.55
N LEU A 191 4.65 -3.26 -14.74
CA LEU A 191 4.44 -4.22 -15.85
C LEU A 191 5.72 -4.96 -16.20
N THR A 192 6.84 -4.27 -16.35
CA THR A 192 8.15 -4.91 -16.62
C THR A 192 8.55 -5.86 -15.49
N ALA A 193 8.40 -5.43 -14.23
CA ALA A 193 8.72 -6.25 -13.08
C ALA A 193 7.76 -7.47 -12.92
N LYS A 194 6.51 -7.33 -13.36
CA LYS A 194 5.52 -8.42 -13.44
C LYS A 194 5.96 -9.49 -14.44
N GLU A 195 6.37 -9.09 -15.65
CA GLU A 195 6.84 -10.02 -16.67
C GLU A 195 8.00 -10.88 -16.15
N ASP A 196 9.00 -10.24 -15.53
CA ASP A 196 10.15 -10.91 -14.93
C ASP A 196 9.74 -11.87 -13.79
N SER A 197 8.80 -11.45 -12.95
CA SER A 197 8.27 -12.28 -11.85
C SER A 197 7.47 -13.47 -12.38
N MET A 198 6.67 -13.28 -13.44
CA MET A 198 5.88 -14.35 -14.07
C MET A 198 6.77 -15.36 -14.79
N LEU A 199 7.88 -14.93 -15.40
CA LEU A 199 8.87 -15.84 -15.98
C LEU A 199 9.47 -16.75 -14.92
N PHE A 200 9.87 -16.19 -13.79
CA PHE A 200 10.36 -16.98 -12.66
C PHE A 200 9.32 -17.98 -12.15
N LEU A 201 8.08 -17.55 -11.90
CA LEU A 201 7.01 -18.42 -11.42
C LEU A 201 6.75 -19.59 -12.38
N LYS A 202 6.74 -19.34 -13.68
CA LYS A 202 6.57 -20.39 -14.68
C LYS A 202 7.72 -21.40 -14.66
N SER A 203 8.97 -20.93 -14.52
CA SER A 203 10.14 -21.82 -14.44
C SER A 203 10.20 -22.62 -13.14
N ALA A 204 9.70 -22.08 -12.04
CA ALA A 204 9.70 -22.74 -10.74
C ALA A 204 8.57 -23.82 -10.59
N LEU A 205 7.58 -23.83 -11.48
CA LEU A 205 6.46 -24.76 -11.46
C LEU A 205 6.61 -25.95 -12.43
N VAL A 206 7.70 -25.99 -13.20
CA VAL A 206 8.05 -27.07 -14.13
C VAL A 206 9.12 -27.96 -13.52
#